data_eb024b83f9bb57602b03040c39f8247a
#
_entry.id   eb024b83f9bb57602b03040c39f8247a
#
_cell.length_a   1.000
_cell.length_b   1.000
_cell.length_c   1.000
_cell.angle_alpha   90.00
_cell.angle_beta   90.00
_cell.angle_gamma   90.00
#
_symmetry.space_group_name_H-M   'P 1'
#
loop_
_entity.id
_entity.type
_entity.pdbx_description
1 polymer ?
#
loop_
_entity_poly.entity_id
_entity_poly.type
_entity_poly.pdbx_seq_one_letter_code
_entity_poly.pdbx_strand_id
1 'polypeptide(L)'
;MYRLVVIDDEYIVVQGIKALISRLKLDYEVVGAAYDGIQGLEVIRSEKPDVVITDIRIPGLDGLSVIEAAKEECPDTYFIVISGYSEFVYAQRALTLGVKDYIDKPVTADKLKKALTRIEDEWAKTRH
;
A
#
# COMPACT_ATOMS: atom_id res chain seq x y z
N MET A 1 4.85 -10.02 13.48
CA MET A 1 4.57 -9.94 12.03
C MET A 1 3.75 -8.70 11.73
N TYR A 2 4.18 -7.91 10.77
CA TYR A 2 3.45 -6.69 10.39
C TYR A 2 2.21 -7.03 9.58
N ARG A 3 1.18 -6.20 9.69
CA ARG A 3 -0.12 -6.42 9.07
C ARG A 3 -0.25 -5.53 7.83
N LEU A 4 -0.65 -6.10 6.71
CA LEU A 4 -0.64 -5.44 5.42
C LEU A 4 -1.98 -5.61 4.70
N VAL A 5 -2.46 -4.54 4.08
CA VAL A 5 -3.66 -4.54 3.24
C VAL A 5 -3.27 -4.17 1.82
N VAL A 6 -3.84 -4.85 0.84
CA VAL A 6 -3.59 -4.59 -0.59
C VAL A 6 -4.89 -4.14 -1.25
N ILE A 7 -4.83 -3.04 -1.98
CA ILE A 7 -6.00 -2.50 -2.70
C ILE A 7 -5.64 -2.32 -4.17
N ASP A 8 -6.34 -3.05 -5.04
CA ASP A 8 -6.16 -2.93 -6.49
C ASP A 8 -7.38 -3.57 -7.15
N ASP A 9 -7.92 -2.96 -8.20
CA ASP A 9 -9.10 -3.53 -8.89
C ASP A 9 -8.75 -4.74 -9.75
N GLU A 10 -7.48 -4.98 -10.00
CA GLU A 10 -7.02 -6.16 -10.72
C GLU A 10 -6.71 -7.29 -9.75
N TYR A 11 -7.56 -8.31 -9.75
CA TYR A 11 -7.40 -9.47 -8.85
C TYR A 11 -6.01 -10.09 -8.95
N ILE A 12 -5.48 -10.18 -10.17
CA ILE A 12 -4.17 -10.80 -10.40
C ILE A 12 -3.03 -10.03 -9.71
N VAL A 13 -3.16 -8.71 -9.62
CA VAL A 13 -2.16 -7.88 -8.93
C VAL A 13 -2.17 -8.18 -7.43
N VAL A 14 -3.37 -8.26 -6.85
CA VAL A 14 -3.52 -8.57 -5.43
C VAL A 14 -2.93 -9.95 -5.13
N GLN A 15 -3.27 -10.96 -5.93
CA GLN A 15 -2.74 -12.31 -5.74
C GLN A 15 -1.24 -12.37 -5.94
N GLY A 16 -0.72 -11.60 -6.90
CA GLY A 16 0.71 -11.52 -7.16
C GLY A 16 1.48 -10.97 -5.97
N ILE A 17 0.98 -9.91 -5.35
CA ILE A 17 1.63 -9.32 -4.17
C ILE A 17 1.59 -10.29 -3.00
N LYS A 18 0.46 -10.93 -2.76
CA LYS A 18 0.34 -11.96 -1.71
C LYS A 18 1.36 -13.08 -1.92
N ALA A 19 1.49 -13.55 -3.17
CA ALA A 19 2.42 -14.62 -3.50
C ALA A 19 3.87 -14.20 -3.27
N LEU A 20 4.23 -12.96 -3.63
CA LEU A 20 5.57 -12.45 -3.41
C LEU A 20 5.91 -12.37 -1.92
N ILE A 21 4.99 -11.88 -1.11
CA ILE A 21 5.20 -11.77 0.34
C ILE A 21 5.44 -13.16 0.94
N SER A 22 4.64 -14.14 0.53
CA SER A 22 4.78 -15.50 1.00
C SER A 22 6.09 -16.15 0.53
N ARG A 23 6.38 -16.02 -0.77
CA ARG A 23 7.57 -16.64 -1.37
C ARG A 23 8.87 -16.06 -0.81
N LEU A 24 8.91 -14.77 -0.61
CA LEU A 24 10.09 -14.08 -0.09
C LEU A 24 10.22 -14.22 1.43
N LYS A 25 9.23 -14.83 2.07
CA LYS A 25 9.20 -15.01 3.54
C LYS A 25 9.39 -13.70 4.28
N LEU A 26 8.75 -12.66 3.78
CA LEU A 26 8.78 -11.35 4.42
C LEU A 26 7.95 -11.38 5.70
N ASP A 27 8.34 -10.57 6.67
CA ASP A 27 7.69 -10.55 7.99
C ASP A 27 6.37 -9.75 7.95
N TYR A 28 5.50 -10.12 7.01
CA TYR A 28 4.21 -9.47 6.79
C TYR A 28 3.10 -10.51 6.62
N GLU A 29 1.94 -10.17 7.13
CA GLU A 29 0.73 -10.95 6.91
C GLU A 29 -0.27 -10.07 6.16
N VAL A 30 -0.78 -10.55 5.03
CA VAL A 30 -1.83 -9.83 4.31
C VAL A 30 -3.16 -10.13 5.00
N VAL A 31 -3.64 -9.16 5.77
CA VAL A 31 -4.83 -9.31 6.60
C VAL A 31 -6.11 -8.93 5.88
N GLY A 32 -5.99 -8.27 4.74
CA GLY A 32 -7.16 -7.88 3.97
C GLY A 32 -6.79 -7.44 2.57
N ALA A 33 -7.79 -7.47 1.70
CA ALA A 33 -7.64 -7.01 0.33
C ALA A 33 -8.95 -6.36 -0.10
N ALA A 34 -8.85 -5.41 -1.02
CA ALA A 34 -10.02 -4.74 -1.56
C ALA A 34 -9.80 -4.45 -3.03
N TYR A 35 -10.89 -4.29 -3.76
CA TYR A 35 -10.87 -4.13 -5.22
C TYR A 35 -11.48 -2.81 -5.68
N ASP A 36 -11.89 -1.98 -4.74
CA ASP A 36 -12.31 -0.60 -5.00
C ASP A 36 -11.97 0.27 -3.79
N GLY A 37 -12.05 1.57 -3.97
CA GLY A 37 -11.63 2.51 -2.93
C GLY A 37 -12.52 2.54 -1.70
N ILE A 38 -13.82 2.37 -1.89
CA ILE A 38 -14.77 2.39 -0.77
C ILE A 38 -14.55 1.17 0.10
N GLN A 39 -14.46 -0.02 -0.52
CA GLN A 39 -14.14 -1.24 0.18
C GLN A 39 -12.75 -1.15 0.85
N GLY A 40 -11.79 -0.56 0.14
CA GLY A 40 -10.44 -0.37 0.66
C GLY A 40 -10.44 0.42 1.96
N LEU A 41 -11.16 1.52 2.00
CA LEU A 41 -11.24 2.36 3.18
C LEU A 41 -11.89 1.61 4.35
N GLU A 42 -12.95 0.84 4.07
CA GLU A 42 -13.60 0.01 5.08
C GLU A 42 -12.64 -1.03 5.67
N VAL A 43 -11.86 -1.69 4.82
CA VAL A 43 -10.88 -2.69 5.26
C VAL A 43 -9.80 -2.04 6.12
N ILE A 44 -9.30 -0.87 5.73
CA ILE A 44 -8.30 -0.15 6.51
C ILE A 44 -8.86 0.20 7.90
N ARG A 45 -10.07 0.69 7.96
CA ARG A 45 -10.71 1.05 9.23
C ARG A 45 -10.90 -0.15 10.14
N SER A 46 -11.28 -1.27 9.55
CA SER A 46 -11.54 -2.52 10.28
C SER A 46 -10.26 -3.18 10.77
N GLU A 47 -9.27 -3.28 9.90
CA GLU A 47 -8.03 -4.02 10.19
C GLU A 47 -6.94 -3.18 10.84
N LYS A 48 -6.96 -1.88 10.64
CA LYS A 48 -5.93 -0.96 11.14
C LYS A 48 -4.52 -1.50 10.88
N PRO A 49 -4.17 -1.70 9.59
CA PRO A 49 -2.91 -2.33 9.23
C PRO A 49 -1.70 -1.43 9.50
N ASP A 50 -0.53 -2.04 9.51
CA ASP A 50 0.73 -1.30 9.59
C ASP A 50 1.06 -0.67 8.25
N VAL A 51 0.77 -1.38 7.15
CA VAL A 51 1.08 -0.94 5.79
C VAL A 51 -0.11 -1.17 4.87
N VAL A 52 -0.36 -0.22 4.00
CA VAL A 52 -1.33 -0.35 2.91
C VAL A 52 -0.60 -0.17 1.59
N ILE A 53 -0.79 -1.12 0.67
CA ILE A 53 -0.32 -1.00 -0.71
C ILE A 53 -1.56 -0.77 -1.56
N THR A 54 -1.65 0.37 -2.23
CA THR A 54 -2.84 0.70 -3.03
C THR A 54 -2.47 1.21 -4.41
N ASP A 55 -3.24 0.78 -5.41
CA ASP A 55 -3.21 1.40 -6.73
C ASP A 55 -3.86 2.78 -6.64
N ILE A 56 -3.49 3.67 -7.54
CA ILE A 56 -4.08 5.00 -7.62
C ILE A 56 -5.43 4.94 -8.32
N ARG A 57 -5.49 4.30 -9.46
CA ARG A 57 -6.71 4.26 -10.29
C ARG A 57 -7.56 3.05 -9.97
N ILE A 58 -8.41 3.19 -8.97
CA ILE A 58 -9.37 2.17 -8.58
C ILE A 58 -10.76 2.78 -8.61
N PRO A 59 -11.80 1.97 -8.89
CA PRO A 59 -13.16 2.49 -8.97
C PRO A 59 -13.67 2.96 -7.61
N GLY A 60 -14.68 3.79 -7.65
CA GLY A 60 -15.27 4.38 -6.47
C GLY A 60 -14.45 5.56 -6.00
N LEU A 61 -13.71 5.37 -4.93
CA LEU A 61 -12.81 6.37 -4.37
C LEU A 61 -11.39 6.02 -4.84
N ASP A 62 -10.69 6.94 -5.50
CA ASP A 62 -9.34 6.63 -5.99
C ASP A 62 -8.36 6.43 -4.84
N GLY A 63 -7.19 5.82 -5.15
CA GLY A 63 -6.21 5.45 -4.13
C GLY A 63 -5.69 6.62 -3.32
N LEU A 64 -5.49 7.78 -3.93
CA LEU A 64 -5.00 8.95 -3.20
C LEU A 64 -6.06 9.48 -2.24
N SER A 65 -7.33 9.44 -2.63
CA SER A 65 -8.42 9.84 -1.77
C SER A 65 -8.59 8.87 -0.60
N VAL A 66 -8.38 7.58 -0.84
CA VAL A 66 -8.36 6.57 0.23
C VAL A 66 -7.28 6.89 1.26
N ILE A 67 -6.07 7.21 0.78
CA ILE A 67 -4.95 7.57 1.65
C ILE A 67 -5.28 8.80 2.48
N GLU A 68 -5.79 9.84 1.83
CA GLU A 68 -6.13 11.09 2.49
C GLU A 68 -7.14 10.87 3.62
N ALA A 69 -8.20 10.11 3.34
CA ALA A 69 -9.21 9.80 4.34
C ALA A 69 -8.67 8.92 5.46
N ALA A 70 -7.89 7.89 5.11
CA ALA A 70 -7.38 6.93 6.07
C ALA A 70 -6.33 7.54 7.00
N LYS A 71 -5.53 8.48 6.54
CA LYS A 71 -4.49 9.09 7.36
C LYS A 71 -5.05 9.83 8.58
N GLU A 72 -6.21 10.40 8.46
CA GLU A 72 -6.84 11.08 9.58
C GLU A 72 -7.25 10.10 10.68
N GLU A 73 -7.69 8.91 10.30
CA GLU A 73 -8.18 7.90 11.24
C GLU A 73 -7.08 6.94 11.69
N CYS A 74 -6.07 6.73 10.85
CA CYS A 74 -5.00 5.77 11.10
C CYS A 74 -3.63 6.44 10.87
N PRO A 75 -3.23 7.37 11.74
CA PRO A 75 -2.01 8.15 11.51
C PRO A 75 -0.72 7.33 11.51
N ASP A 76 -0.75 6.14 12.10
CA ASP A 76 0.44 5.28 12.18
C ASP A 76 0.56 4.30 11.01
N THR A 77 -0.42 4.24 10.13
CA THR A 77 -0.39 3.37 8.96
C THR A 77 0.49 4.00 7.88
N TYR A 78 1.38 3.21 7.31
CA TYR A 78 2.24 3.64 6.21
C TYR A 78 1.65 3.20 4.88
N PHE A 79 1.79 4.05 3.87
CA PHE A 79 1.20 3.81 2.56
C PHE A 79 2.27 3.68 1.49
N ILE A 80 2.11 2.68 0.63
CA ILE A 80 2.89 2.49 -0.59
C ILE A 80 1.90 2.57 -1.74
N VAL A 81 2.22 3.39 -2.73
CA VAL A 81 1.38 3.56 -3.92
C VAL A 81 1.96 2.75 -5.07
N ILE A 82 1.11 2.01 -5.76
CA ILE A 82 1.49 1.33 -7.00
C ILE A 82 0.67 1.93 -8.15
N SER A 83 1.27 2.03 -9.32
CA SER A 83 0.54 2.53 -10.49
C SER A 83 1.20 2.10 -11.79
N GLY A 84 0.43 2.15 -12.87
CA GLY A 84 0.97 1.99 -14.21
C GLY A 84 1.80 3.22 -14.58
N TYR A 85 2.56 3.12 -15.64
CA TYR A 85 3.38 4.21 -16.10
C TYR A 85 2.53 5.43 -16.52
N SER A 86 3.19 6.58 -16.68
CA SER A 86 2.58 7.84 -17.13
C SER A 86 1.70 8.54 -16.10
N GLU A 87 1.88 8.27 -14.83
CA GLU A 87 1.09 8.90 -13.80
C GLU A 87 1.93 9.85 -12.92
N PHE A 88 2.77 10.62 -13.58
CA PHE A 88 3.69 11.55 -12.92
C PHE A 88 2.97 12.53 -11.99
N VAL A 89 1.85 13.08 -12.44
CA VAL A 89 1.07 14.03 -11.62
C VAL A 89 0.58 13.37 -10.34
N TYR A 90 0.14 12.12 -10.45
CA TYR A 90 -0.31 11.35 -9.28
C TYR A 90 0.83 11.03 -8.34
N ALA A 91 2.02 10.75 -8.88
CA ALA A 91 3.19 10.48 -8.06
C ALA A 91 3.56 11.70 -7.22
N GLN A 92 3.50 12.90 -7.80
CA GLN A 92 3.78 14.13 -7.08
C GLN A 92 2.76 14.36 -5.96
N ARG A 93 1.47 14.13 -6.25
CA ARG A 93 0.42 14.27 -5.25
C ARG A 93 0.58 13.26 -4.11
N ALA A 94 0.99 12.04 -4.45
CA ALA A 94 1.24 11.00 -3.44
C ALA A 94 2.35 11.42 -2.47
N LEU A 95 3.43 11.99 -2.99
CA LEU A 95 4.52 12.51 -2.15
C LEU A 95 4.02 13.59 -1.19
N THR A 96 3.14 14.46 -1.67
CA THR A 96 2.54 15.51 -0.85
C THR A 96 1.71 14.92 0.29
N LEU A 97 1.08 13.78 0.06
CA LEU A 97 0.30 13.08 1.07
C LEU A 97 1.15 12.28 2.05
N GLY A 98 2.47 12.24 1.84
CA GLY A 98 3.38 11.56 2.75
C GLY A 98 3.41 10.05 2.60
N VAL A 99 3.15 9.52 1.39
CA VAL A 99 3.33 8.08 1.15
C VAL A 99 4.81 7.73 1.29
N LYS A 100 5.10 6.52 1.71
CA LYS A 100 6.48 6.12 2.00
C LYS A 100 7.23 5.61 0.77
N ASP A 101 6.53 5.12 -0.22
CA ASP A 101 7.17 4.70 -1.46
C ASP A 101 6.14 4.66 -2.60
N TYR A 102 6.67 4.62 -3.81
CA TYR A 102 5.90 4.58 -5.04
C TYR A 102 6.51 3.50 -5.93
N ILE A 103 5.70 2.54 -6.33
CA ILE A 103 6.15 1.42 -7.15
C ILE A 103 5.48 1.45 -8.52
N ASP A 104 6.27 1.49 -9.59
CA ASP A 104 5.75 1.32 -10.94
C ASP A 104 5.38 -0.13 -11.17
N LYS A 105 4.22 -0.37 -11.77
CA LYS A 105 3.85 -1.72 -12.19
C LYS A 105 4.74 -2.15 -13.37
N PRO A 106 5.09 -3.41 -13.47
CA PRO A 106 4.67 -4.52 -12.59
C PRO A 106 5.40 -4.52 -11.25
N VAL A 107 4.70 -4.96 -10.22
CA VAL A 107 5.29 -5.11 -8.89
C VAL A 107 6.18 -6.35 -8.90
N THR A 108 7.48 -6.14 -8.80
CA THR A 108 8.46 -7.24 -8.78
C THR A 108 8.91 -7.50 -7.34
N ALA A 109 9.53 -8.67 -7.15
CA ALA A 109 10.08 -9.03 -5.84
C ALA A 109 11.07 -7.98 -5.34
N ASP A 110 11.96 -7.52 -6.21
CA ASP A 110 12.96 -6.52 -5.85
C ASP A 110 12.34 -5.19 -5.44
N LYS A 111 11.39 -4.70 -6.23
CA LYS A 111 10.72 -3.42 -5.92
C LYS A 111 9.95 -3.48 -4.61
N LEU A 112 9.22 -4.57 -4.40
CA LEU A 112 8.43 -4.75 -3.19
C LEU A 112 9.34 -4.84 -1.96
N LYS A 113 10.39 -5.63 -2.04
CA LYS A 113 11.32 -5.80 -0.94
C LYS A 113 11.99 -4.47 -0.57
N LYS A 114 12.41 -3.70 -1.56
CA LYS A 114 13.03 -2.38 -1.32
C LYS A 114 12.07 -1.42 -0.62
N ALA A 115 10.82 -1.38 -1.07
CA ALA A 115 9.82 -0.49 -0.48
C ALA A 115 9.55 -0.86 0.97
N LEU A 116 9.38 -2.15 1.25
CA LEU A 116 9.11 -2.61 2.61
C LEU A 116 10.33 -2.40 3.53
N THR A 117 11.54 -2.59 3.00
CA THR A 117 12.77 -2.34 3.76
C THR A 117 12.87 -0.87 4.20
N ARG A 118 12.52 0.05 3.31
CA ARG A 118 12.52 1.48 3.65
C ARG A 118 11.56 1.80 4.79
N ILE A 119 10.40 1.17 4.78
CA ILE A 119 9.41 1.34 5.85
C ILE A 119 9.96 0.81 7.17
N GLU A 120 10.58 -0.37 7.14
CA GLU A 120 11.16 -0.98 8.34
C GLU A 120 12.27 -0.12 8.91
N ASP A 121 13.10 0.46 8.06
CA ASP A 121 14.16 1.36 8.49
C ASP A 121 13.58 2.61 9.17
N GLU A 122 12.48 3.14 8.65
CA GLU A 122 11.82 4.27 9.28
C GLU A 122 11.21 3.92 10.62
N TRP A 123 10.59 2.76 10.75
CA TRP A 123 10.06 2.29 12.03
C TRP A 123 11.18 2.15 13.07
N ALA A 124 12.34 1.64 12.65
CA ALA A 124 13.47 1.49 13.55
C ALA A 124 13.92 2.85 14.12
N LYS A 125 13.78 3.92 13.35
CA LYS A 125 14.13 5.27 13.79
C LYS A 125 13.08 5.90 14.71
N THR A 126 11.82 5.60 14.49
CA THR A 126 10.71 6.29 15.18
C THR A 126 10.13 5.54 16.36
N ARG A 127 10.38 4.23 16.46
CA ARG A 127 9.79 3.37 17.50
C ARG A 127 10.78 2.96 18.60
N HIS A 128 11.78 3.77 18.81
CA HIS A 128 12.75 3.52 19.90
C HIS A 128 12.34 4.25 21.16
#